data_ae568c669a4e95b973b0e6efef4fa2bf
#
_entry.id   ae568c669a4e95b973b0e6efef4fa2bf
#
_cell.length_a   1.000
_cell.length_b   1.000
_cell.length_c   1.000
_cell.angle_alpha   90.00
_cell.angle_beta   90.00
_cell.angle_gamma   90.00
#
_symmetry.space_group_name_H-M   'P 1'
#
loop_
_entity.id
_entity.type
_entity.pdbx_description
1 polymer ?
#
loop_
_entity_poly.entity_id
_entity_poly.type
_entity_poly.pdbx_seq_one_letter_code
_entity_poly.pdbx_strand_id
1 'polypeptide(L)'
;MQDKKATNIVIVGDAFAKPMLDSLDRAKNSNNPYDIDSVKVIISSGVMWSAEVKQGLLSHHNMSLMDTMGSTEGGIGSSVTTRENPSETAKFSINPGVIILADDGEILQPGSEKIGLIGTSGLVPTGYYKDEKKSAETFKEINGTRYSFPGDYAKFESDGTITLLGRGSNCINSAGEKIYPEEVEEAIKTHNDIFCLLYTSPSPRD
;
A
#
# COMPACT_ATOMS: atom_id res chain seq x y z
N MET A 1 -19.90 -13.57 4.68
CA MET A 1 -19.81 -13.55 3.22
C MET A 1 -20.89 -14.42 2.60
N GLN A 2 -20.90 -15.72 2.87
CA GLN A 2 -21.80 -16.72 2.33
C GLN A 2 -23.29 -16.36 2.52
N ASP A 3 -23.76 -16.16 3.76
CA ASP A 3 -25.19 -15.92 4.07
C ASP A 3 -25.76 -14.66 3.44
N LYS A 4 -24.92 -13.66 3.21
CA LYS A 4 -25.32 -12.36 2.61
C LYS A 4 -25.04 -12.27 1.12
N LYS A 5 -24.46 -13.32 0.52
CA LYS A 5 -24.03 -13.32 -0.89
C LYS A 5 -23.25 -12.04 -1.25
N ALA A 6 -22.29 -11.68 -0.39
CA ALA A 6 -21.47 -10.50 -0.58
C ALA A 6 -20.72 -10.57 -1.91
N THR A 7 -20.76 -9.50 -2.68
CA THR A 7 -20.05 -9.40 -3.96
C THR A 7 -18.74 -8.62 -3.84
N ASN A 8 -18.73 -7.63 -2.95
CA ASN A 8 -17.58 -6.76 -2.69
C ASN A 8 -17.26 -6.77 -1.20
N ILE A 9 -15.98 -6.86 -0.87
CA ILE A 9 -15.50 -6.89 0.50
C ILE A 9 -14.38 -5.85 0.62
N VAL A 10 -14.41 -5.06 1.70
CA VAL A 10 -13.33 -4.11 2.01
C VAL A 10 -12.61 -4.59 3.25
N ILE A 11 -11.29 -4.64 3.20
CA ILE A 11 -10.40 -5.11 4.27
C ILE A 11 -9.26 -4.14 4.51
N VAL A 12 -8.45 -4.41 5.51
CA VAL A 12 -7.21 -3.69 5.81
C VAL A 12 -6.05 -4.68 5.84
N GLY A 13 -5.42 -4.89 4.69
CA GLY A 13 -4.25 -5.72 4.50
C GLY A 13 -4.31 -7.12 5.09
N ASP A 14 -3.14 -7.63 5.43
CA ASP A 14 -2.93 -8.97 5.99
C ASP A 14 -3.64 -9.17 7.34
N ALA A 15 -3.84 -8.12 8.12
CA ALA A 15 -4.53 -8.21 9.40
C ALA A 15 -5.95 -8.81 9.29
N PHE A 16 -6.62 -8.59 8.17
CA PHE A 16 -7.93 -9.16 7.87
C PHE A 16 -7.84 -10.36 6.91
N ALA A 17 -6.93 -10.29 5.94
CA ALA A 17 -6.83 -11.31 4.90
C ALA A 17 -6.33 -12.65 5.43
N LYS A 18 -5.34 -12.67 6.35
CA LYS A 18 -4.82 -13.90 6.96
C LYS A 18 -5.90 -14.67 7.75
N PRO A 19 -6.66 -14.08 8.68
CA PRO A 19 -7.75 -14.77 9.35
C PRO A 19 -8.84 -15.29 8.40
N MET A 20 -9.11 -14.54 7.31
CA MET A 20 -10.03 -15.01 6.26
C MET A 20 -9.48 -16.27 5.58
N LEU A 21 -8.22 -16.25 5.15
CA LEU A 21 -7.55 -17.38 4.50
C LEU A 21 -7.54 -18.61 5.42
N ASP A 22 -7.11 -18.44 6.68
CA ASP A 22 -7.12 -19.52 7.68
C ASP A 22 -8.50 -20.14 7.88
N SER A 23 -9.56 -19.32 7.83
CA SER A 23 -10.93 -19.80 7.96
C SER A 23 -11.37 -20.60 6.74
N LEU A 24 -11.01 -20.13 5.53
CA LEU A 24 -11.27 -20.84 4.27
C LEU A 24 -10.53 -22.18 4.20
N ASP A 25 -9.26 -22.18 4.60
CA ASP A 25 -8.43 -23.40 4.64
C ASP A 25 -8.99 -24.43 5.62
N ARG A 26 -9.35 -24.02 6.83
CA ARG A 26 -9.97 -24.91 7.83
C ARG A 26 -11.29 -25.50 7.33
N ALA A 27 -12.14 -24.70 6.71
CA ALA A 27 -13.41 -25.16 6.17
C ALA A 27 -13.20 -26.17 5.03
N LYS A 28 -12.27 -25.91 4.12
CA LYS A 28 -11.87 -26.81 3.04
C LYS A 28 -11.32 -28.14 3.57
N ASN A 29 -10.42 -28.09 4.57
CA ASN A 29 -9.80 -29.26 5.16
C ASN A 29 -10.78 -30.12 5.97
N SER A 30 -11.86 -29.53 6.50
CA SER A 30 -12.94 -30.26 7.17
C SER A 30 -14.04 -30.78 6.22
N ASN A 31 -13.81 -30.76 4.91
CA ASN A 31 -14.78 -31.12 3.87
C ASN A 31 -16.11 -30.36 3.93
N ASN A 32 -16.08 -29.13 4.46
CA ASN A 32 -17.25 -28.26 4.52
C ASN A 32 -16.86 -26.82 4.04
N PRO A 33 -16.45 -26.66 2.76
CA PRO A 33 -16.00 -25.40 2.24
C PRO A 33 -17.12 -24.35 2.26
N TYR A 34 -16.76 -23.09 2.53
CA TYR A 34 -17.71 -21.99 2.39
C TYR A 34 -18.03 -21.71 0.92
N ASP A 35 -19.31 -21.44 0.64
CA ASP A 35 -19.74 -20.90 -0.65
C ASP A 35 -19.42 -19.40 -0.72
N ILE A 36 -18.38 -19.05 -1.46
CA ILE A 36 -17.95 -17.67 -1.70
C ILE A 36 -18.04 -17.27 -3.17
N ASP A 37 -18.78 -18.02 -4.00
CA ASP A 37 -18.91 -17.78 -5.43
C ASP A 37 -19.51 -16.42 -5.79
N SER A 38 -20.22 -15.80 -4.85
CA SER A 38 -20.75 -14.45 -5.02
C SER A 38 -19.68 -13.36 -4.97
N VAL A 39 -18.52 -13.63 -4.35
CA VAL A 39 -17.46 -12.62 -4.16
C VAL A 39 -16.79 -12.33 -5.50
N LYS A 40 -16.82 -11.07 -5.93
CA LYS A 40 -16.20 -10.60 -7.19
C LYS A 40 -14.92 -9.85 -6.93
N VAL A 41 -14.87 -9.05 -5.87
CA VAL A 41 -13.69 -8.24 -5.55
C VAL A 41 -13.50 -8.12 -4.05
N ILE A 42 -12.24 -8.19 -3.62
CA ILE A 42 -11.80 -7.76 -2.29
C ILE A 42 -10.92 -6.54 -2.48
N ILE A 43 -11.24 -5.45 -1.80
CA ILE A 43 -10.50 -4.19 -1.83
C ILE A 43 -9.78 -4.03 -0.51
N SER A 44 -8.48 -3.75 -0.56
CA SER A 44 -7.65 -3.44 0.61
C SER A 44 -7.07 -2.04 0.50
N SER A 45 -6.90 -1.38 1.62
CA SER A 45 -6.19 -0.10 1.74
C SER A 45 -5.63 0.09 3.15
N GLY A 46 -4.60 0.95 3.26
CA GLY A 46 -4.08 1.45 4.54
C GLY A 46 -2.93 0.67 5.15
N VAL A 47 -2.76 -0.60 4.80
CA VAL A 47 -1.63 -1.46 5.24
C VAL A 47 -1.24 -2.39 4.09
N MET A 48 0.01 -2.84 4.09
CA MET A 48 0.51 -3.81 3.12
C MET A 48 -0.32 -5.09 3.09
N TRP A 49 -0.57 -5.58 1.88
CA TRP A 49 -1.23 -6.85 1.62
C TRP A 49 -0.29 -7.76 0.84
N SER A 50 0.22 -8.80 1.49
CA SER A 50 1.27 -9.65 0.94
C SER A 50 0.80 -10.46 -0.28
N ALA A 51 1.71 -10.67 -1.21
CA ALA A 51 1.45 -11.46 -2.42
C ALA A 51 1.09 -12.92 -2.08
N GLU A 52 1.71 -13.48 -1.04
CA GLU A 52 1.42 -14.83 -0.57
C GLU A 52 -0.05 -15.00 -0.13
N VAL A 53 -0.54 -14.09 0.71
CA VAL A 53 -1.93 -14.13 1.20
C VAL A 53 -2.92 -13.91 0.06
N LYS A 54 -2.61 -13.02 -0.89
CA LYS A 54 -3.41 -12.83 -2.11
C LYS A 54 -3.52 -14.13 -2.90
N GLN A 55 -2.41 -14.83 -3.14
CA GLN A 55 -2.41 -16.11 -3.86
C GLN A 55 -3.19 -17.20 -3.11
N GLY A 56 -3.05 -17.25 -1.77
CA GLY A 56 -3.83 -18.14 -0.92
C GLY A 56 -5.34 -17.92 -1.12
N LEU A 57 -5.83 -16.68 -1.04
CA LEU A 57 -7.24 -16.37 -1.26
C LEU A 57 -7.72 -16.74 -2.67
N LEU A 58 -6.91 -16.47 -3.69
CA LEU A 58 -7.21 -16.83 -5.09
C LEU A 58 -7.25 -18.33 -5.31
N SER A 59 -6.59 -19.14 -4.49
CA SER A 59 -6.67 -20.61 -4.56
C SER A 59 -8.06 -21.13 -4.21
N HIS A 60 -8.85 -20.40 -3.42
CA HIS A 60 -10.21 -20.76 -3.03
C HIS A 60 -11.26 -20.33 -4.04
N HIS A 61 -11.14 -19.14 -4.60
CA HIS A 61 -12.12 -18.60 -5.54
C HIS A 61 -11.46 -17.64 -6.55
N ASN A 62 -11.96 -17.66 -7.80
CA ASN A 62 -11.51 -16.70 -8.82
C ASN A 62 -12.22 -15.37 -8.64
N MET A 63 -11.47 -14.36 -8.19
CA MET A 63 -11.94 -13.00 -7.91
C MET A 63 -10.83 -11.99 -8.21
N SER A 64 -11.14 -10.71 -8.18
CA SER A 64 -10.14 -9.65 -8.25
C SER A 64 -9.76 -9.18 -6.85
N LEU A 65 -8.47 -9.08 -6.59
CA LEU A 65 -7.93 -8.53 -5.35
C LEU A 65 -7.32 -7.17 -5.68
N MET A 66 -7.95 -6.10 -5.20
CA MET A 66 -7.54 -4.72 -5.47
C MET A 66 -6.89 -4.13 -4.22
N ASP A 67 -5.61 -3.81 -4.32
CA ASP A 67 -4.90 -3.06 -3.31
C ASP A 67 -4.84 -1.59 -3.71
N THR A 68 -5.30 -0.69 -2.85
CA THR A 68 -5.40 0.74 -3.15
C THR A 68 -4.51 1.55 -2.23
N MET A 69 -3.76 2.46 -2.83
CA MET A 69 -2.90 3.41 -2.14
C MET A 69 -3.44 4.82 -2.26
N GLY A 70 -3.56 5.48 -1.13
CA GLY A 70 -4.03 6.86 -1.07
C GLY A 70 -4.05 7.38 0.36
N SER A 71 -4.37 8.64 0.47
CA SER A 71 -4.53 9.36 1.73
C SER A 71 -5.77 10.23 1.68
N THR A 72 -6.10 10.91 2.78
CA THR A 72 -7.16 11.93 2.82
C THR A 72 -6.88 13.06 1.83
N GLU A 73 -5.63 13.31 1.53
CA GLU A 73 -5.15 14.37 0.65
C GLU A 73 -5.22 14.00 -0.84
N GLY A 74 -5.37 12.72 -1.18
CA GLY A 74 -5.51 12.30 -2.57
C GLY A 74 -5.24 10.82 -2.81
N GLY A 75 -5.77 10.31 -3.92
CA GLY A 75 -5.54 8.95 -4.38
C GLY A 75 -4.23 8.85 -5.16
N ILE A 76 -3.42 7.86 -4.86
CA ILE A 76 -2.09 7.68 -5.45
C ILE A 76 -2.13 6.62 -6.55
N GLY A 77 -2.63 5.42 -6.24
CA GLY A 77 -2.63 4.34 -7.21
C GLY A 77 -3.30 3.07 -6.71
N SER A 78 -3.22 2.04 -7.51
CA SER A 78 -3.77 0.72 -7.17
C SER A 78 -2.98 -0.41 -7.81
N SER A 79 -3.14 -1.59 -7.25
CA SER A 79 -2.64 -2.85 -7.80
C SER A 79 -3.80 -3.85 -7.85
N VAL A 80 -3.96 -4.55 -8.95
CA VAL A 80 -5.00 -5.59 -9.11
C VAL A 80 -4.33 -6.92 -9.34
N THR A 81 -4.63 -7.87 -8.45
CA THR A 81 -4.15 -9.26 -8.54
C THR A 81 -5.30 -10.18 -8.93
N THR A 82 -5.07 -11.00 -9.92
CA THR A 82 -5.95 -12.12 -10.33
C THR A 82 -5.13 -13.40 -10.42
N ARG A 83 -5.77 -14.53 -10.69
CA ARG A 83 -5.05 -15.79 -10.95
C ARG A 83 -4.12 -15.70 -12.14
N GLU A 84 -4.56 -15.00 -13.19
CA GLU A 84 -3.84 -14.84 -14.45
C GLU A 84 -2.76 -13.76 -14.39
N ASN A 85 -2.94 -12.77 -13.49
CA ASN A 85 -2.03 -11.64 -13.35
C ASN A 85 -1.68 -11.41 -11.87
N PRO A 86 -0.72 -12.16 -11.32
CA PRO A 86 -0.24 -11.96 -9.96
C PRO A 86 0.51 -10.63 -9.85
N SER A 87 0.29 -9.90 -8.76
CA SER A 87 1.04 -8.68 -8.44
C SER A 87 2.04 -8.91 -7.31
N GLU A 88 3.11 -8.14 -7.33
CA GLU A 88 4.09 -8.08 -6.25
C GLU A 88 3.52 -7.30 -5.05
N THR A 89 4.09 -7.54 -3.86
CA THR A 89 3.79 -6.74 -2.66
C THR A 89 4.30 -5.31 -2.86
N ALA A 90 3.58 -4.32 -2.35
CA ALA A 90 3.94 -2.89 -2.38
C ALA A 90 4.11 -2.25 -3.77
N LYS A 91 3.79 -2.95 -4.85
CA LYS A 91 3.91 -2.44 -6.22
C LYS A 91 2.57 -1.93 -6.73
N PHE A 92 2.52 -0.69 -7.22
CA PHE A 92 1.29 -0.01 -7.61
C PHE A 92 1.42 0.68 -8.98
N SER A 93 0.37 0.58 -9.77
CA SER A 93 0.15 1.47 -10.91
C SER A 93 -0.32 2.83 -10.38
N ILE A 94 0.27 3.92 -10.85
CA ILE A 94 -0.05 5.27 -10.38
C ILE A 94 -1.21 5.90 -11.15
N ASN A 95 -1.96 6.75 -10.45
CA ASN A 95 -3.02 7.55 -11.08
C ASN A 95 -2.42 8.69 -11.93
N PRO A 96 -3.15 9.19 -12.94
CA PRO A 96 -2.77 10.41 -13.64
C PRO A 96 -2.56 11.57 -12.65
N GLY A 97 -1.49 12.34 -12.86
CA GLY A 97 -1.14 13.48 -12.00
C GLY A 97 -0.34 13.12 -10.74
N VAL A 98 0.07 11.87 -10.60
CA VAL A 98 1.03 11.46 -9.57
C VAL A 98 2.45 11.71 -10.07
N ILE A 99 3.30 12.25 -9.20
CA ILE A 99 4.74 12.45 -9.43
C ILE A 99 5.55 11.88 -8.27
N ILE A 100 6.82 11.58 -8.53
CA ILE A 100 7.80 11.24 -7.50
C ILE A 100 8.84 12.37 -7.50
N LEU A 101 9.00 13.02 -6.35
CA LEU A 101 9.86 14.19 -6.16
C LEU A 101 11.07 13.80 -5.31
N ALA A 102 12.25 13.85 -5.89
CA ALA A 102 13.49 13.63 -5.14
C ALA A 102 13.79 14.76 -4.16
N ASP A 103 14.64 14.50 -3.17
CA ASP A 103 15.03 15.47 -2.13
C ASP A 103 15.72 16.73 -2.72
N ASP A 104 16.35 16.61 -3.89
CA ASP A 104 16.98 17.73 -4.63
C ASP A 104 15.98 18.54 -5.50
N GLY A 105 14.70 18.18 -5.49
CA GLY A 105 13.64 18.84 -6.25
C GLY A 105 13.44 18.33 -7.68
N GLU A 106 14.16 17.29 -8.10
CA GLU A 106 13.97 16.64 -9.38
C GLU A 106 12.67 15.81 -9.41
N ILE A 107 11.86 15.97 -10.45
CA ILE A 107 10.74 15.06 -10.72
C ILE A 107 11.30 13.83 -11.41
N LEU A 108 11.26 12.69 -10.73
CA LEU A 108 11.82 11.44 -11.19
C LEU A 108 11.06 10.88 -12.40
N GLN A 109 11.80 10.22 -13.28
CA GLN A 109 11.26 9.48 -14.42
C GLN A 109 11.27 7.97 -14.13
N PRO A 110 10.43 7.17 -14.80
CA PRO A 110 10.46 5.72 -14.68
C PRO A 110 11.88 5.15 -14.86
N GLY A 111 12.27 4.25 -13.95
CA GLY A 111 13.61 3.63 -13.94
C GLY A 111 14.69 4.44 -13.25
N SER A 112 14.37 5.55 -12.58
CA SER A 112 15.33 6.29 -11.76
C SER A 112 15.82 5.45 -10.58
N GLU A 113 17.14 5.48 -10.34
CA GLU A 113 17.72 4.85 -9.14
C GLU A 113 17.46 5.64 -7.84
N LYS A 114 17.03 6.91 -7.96
CA LYS A 114 16.67 7.74 -6.82
C LYS A 114 15.31 7.33 -6.26
N ILE A 115 15.14 7.54 -4.96
CA ILE A 115 13.85 7.48 -4.28
C ILE A 115 13.32 8.90 -4.08
N GLY A 116 12.00 9.04 -3.94
CA GLY A 116 11.41 10.36 -3.71
C GLY A 116 10.05 10.30 -3.04
N LEU A 117 9.59 11.48 -2.65
CA LEU A 117 8.24 11.71 -2.09
C LEU A 117 7.18 11.56 -3.18
N ILE A 118 6.11 10.85 -2.84
CA ILE A 118 4.95 10.72 -3.72
C ILE A 118 4.11 12.00 -3.60
N GLY A 119 3.89 12.66 -4.73
CA GLY A 119 2.99 13.80 -4.85
C GLY A 119 1.81 13.49 -5.76
N THR A 120 0.61 13.93 -5.39
CA THR A 120 -0.59 13.80 -6.22
C THR A 120 -1.19 15.16 -6.49
N SER A 121 -1.67 15.38 -7.73
CA SER A 121 -2.34 16.61 -8.17
C SER A 121 -3.80 16.36 -8.53
N GLY A 122 -4.49 17.41 -8.97
CA GLY A 122 -5.91 17.37 -9.34
C GLY A 122 -6.80 17.87 -8.20
N LEU A 123 -7.77 17.06 -7.78
CA LEU A 123 -8.67 17.43 -6.67
C LEU A 123 -8.00 17.19 -5.33
N VAL A 124 -7.09 18.09 -4.94
CA VAL A 124 -6.41 18.07 -3.66
C VAL A 124 -7.00 19.12 -2.71
N PRO A 125 -7.01 18.89 -1.38
CA PRO A 125 -7.50 19.85 -0.39
C PRO A 125 -6.79 21.20 -0.47
N THR A 126 -7.47 22.27 -0.06
CA THR A 126 -6.88 23.60 0.02
C THR A 126 -5.89 23.73 1.19
N GLY A 127 -6.03 22.90 2.21
CA GLY A 127 -5.16 22.87 3.38
C GLY A 127 -5.82 22.16 4.56
N TYR A 128 -5.10 22.08 5.67
CA TYR A 128 -5.62 21.60 6.94
C TYR A 128 -6.28 22.75 7.72
N TYR A 129 -7.39 22.44 8.38
CA TYR A 129 -8.12 23.44 9.16
C TYR A 129 -7.28 23.93 10.33
N LYS A 130 -7.07 25.26 10.38
CA LYS A 130 -6.28 25.95 11.43
C LYS A 130 -4.84 25.45 11.60
N ASP A 131 -4.26 24.83 10.56
CA ASP A 131 -2.88 24.38 10.57
C ASP A 131 -2.16 24.83 9.28
N GLU A 132 -1.80 26.10 9.25
CA GLU A 132 -1.14 26.72 8.09
C GLU A 132 0.26 26.13 7.86
N LYS A 133 0.98 25.80 8.95
CA LYS A 133 2.33 25.24 8.87
C LYS A 133 2.30 23.88 8.17
N LYS A 134 1.50 22.95 8.66
CA LYS A 134 1.36 21.62 8.06
C LYS A 134 0.78 21.71 6.65
N SER A 135 -0.13 22.66 6.39
CA SER A 135 -0.67 22.90 5.06
C SER A 135 0.42 23.30 4.07
N ALA A 136 1.31 24.23 4.43
CA ALA A 136 2.42 24.65 3.60
C ALA A 136 3.47 23.55 3.38
N GLU A 137 3.69 22.70 4.37
CA GLU A 137 4.60 21.54 4.26
C GLU A 137 4.04 20.46 3.32
N THR A 138 2.72 20.24 3.35
CA THR A 138 2.06 19.16 2.60
C THR A 138 1.65 19.59 1.19
N PHE A 139 1.11 20.79 1.02
CA PHE A 139 0.59 21.25 -0.27
C PHE A 139 1.56 22.25 -0.91
N LYS A 140 2.20 21.82 -1.99
CA LYS A 140 3.24 22.61 -2.69
C LYS A 140 2.85 22.85 -4.13
N GLU A 141 3.29 23.96 -4.67
CA GLU A 141 3.18 24.27 -6.10
C GLU A 141 4.51 23.93 -6.80
N ILE A 142 4.46 23.12 -7.83
CA ILE A 142 5.61 22.75 -8.65
C ILE A 142 5.24 22.98 -10.11
N ASN A 143 6.00 23.82 -10.79
CA ASN A 143 5.77 24.18 -12.20
C ASN A 143 4.32 24.64 -12.49
N GLY A 144 3.74 25.42 -11.58
CA GLY A 144 2.37 25.95 -11.71
C GLY A 144 1.25 24.93 -11.41
N THR A 145 1.59 23.73 -10.96
CA THR A 145 0.63 22.70 -10.56
C THR A 145 0.71 22.47 -9.06
N ARG A 146 -0.46 22.43 -8.41
CA ARG A 146 -0.56 22.16 -6.97
C ARG A 146 -0.57 20.66 -6.72
N TYR A 147 0.31 20.22 -5.84
CA TYR A 147 0.45 18.85 -5.39
C TYR A 147 0.25 18.72 -3.88
N SER A 148 -0.22 17.56 -3.46
CA SER A 148 -0.22 17.10 -2.07
C SER A 148 0.89 16.07 -1.89
N PHE A 149 1.72 16.24 -0.85
CA PHE A 149 2.83 15.34 -0.46
C PHE A 149 2.59 14.86 0.97
N PRO A 150 1.81 13.78 1.19
CA PRO A 150 1.47 13.31 2.55
C PRO A 150 2.63 12.67 3.31
N GLY A 151 3.79 12.46 2.66
CA GLY A 151 5.02 12.00 3.30
C GLY A 151 5.41 10.55 2.98
N ASP A 152 4.74 9.92 2.03
CA ASP A 152 5.07 8.58 1.57
C ASP A 152 6.19 8.63 0.51
N TYR A 153 7.17 7.70 0.62
CA TYR A 153 8.28 7.56 -0.31
C TYR A 153 8.12 6.35 -1.21
N ALA A 154 8.61 6.46 -2.43
CA ALA A 154 8.60 5.37 -3.39
C ALA A 154 9.85 5.39 -4.29
N LYS A 155 10.10 4.22 -4.90
CA LYS A 155 10.96 4.06 -6.06
C LYS A 155 10.08 4.06 -7.31
N PHE A 156 10.55 4.71 -8.40
CA PHE A 156 9.83 4.75 -9.67
C PHE A 156 10.41 3.67 -10.59
N GLU A 157 9.69 2.60 -10.77
CA GLU A 157 10.13 1.45 -11.55
C GLU A 157 10.15 1.74 -13.07
N SER A 158 10.97 0.99 -13.80
CA SER A 158 11.13 1.19 -15.25
C SER A 158 9.87 0.89 -16.07
N ASP A 159 8.95 0.11 -15.52
CA ASP A 159 7.66 -0.23 -16.13
C ASP A 159 6.56 0.83 -15.87
N GLY A 160 6.90 1.93 -15.22
CA GLY A 160 5.97 3.01 -14.89
C GLY A 160 5.12 2.76 -13.64
N THR A 161 5.35 1.68 -12.91
CA THR A 161 4.79 1.45 -11.57
C THR A 161 5.67 2.07 -10.50
N ILE A 162 5.16 2.13 -9.28
CA ILE A 162 5.96 2.50 -8.11
C ILE A 162 6.05 1.33 -7.12
N THR A 163 7.18 1.23 -6.45
CA THR A 163 7.34 0.42 -5.25
C THR A 163 7.27 1.33 -4.03
N LEU A 164 6.23 1.14 -3.19
CA LEU A 164 6.06 1.90 -1.95
C LEU A 164 7.12 1.47 -0.94
N LEU A 165 7.85 2.43 -0.39
CA LEU A 165 8.86 2.20 0.63
C LEU A 165 8.33 2.44 2.05
N GLY A 166 7.42 3.39 2.20
CA GLY A 166 6.81 3.74 3.48
C GLY A 166 6.87 5.24 3.78
N ARG A 167 6.54 5.60 5.02
CA ARG A 167 6.54 7.00 5.45
C ARG A 167 7.92 7.48 5.89
N GLY A 168 8.35 8.62 5.36
CA GLY A 168 9.61 9.23 5.72
C GLY A 168 9.77 9.57 7.20
N SER A 169 8.65 9.83 7.91
CA SER A 169 8.65 10.05 9.36
C SER A 169 9.05 8.82 10.18
N ASN A 170 8.90 7.63 9.61
CA ASN A 170 9.22 6.36 10.26
C ASN A 170 10.58 5.80 9.82
N CYS A 171 11.23 6.48 8.86
CA CYS A 171 12.50 6.04 8.30
C CYS A 171 13.61 6.05 9.36
N ILE A 172 14.36 4.96 9.44
CA ILE A 172 15.55 4.83 10.29
C ILE A 172 16.76 5.32 9.50
N ASN A 173 17.45 6.33 10.00
CA ASN A 173 18.72 6.77 9.41
C ASN A 173 19.87 6.02 10.06
N SER A 174 20.55 5.18 9.31
CA SER A 174 21.73 4.45 9.75
C SER A 174 22.93 4.78 8.87
N ALA A 175 23.89 5.53 9.43
CA ALA A 175 25.15 5.91 8.73
C ALA A 175 24.94 6.56 7.35
N GLY A 176 23.83 7.28 7.13
CA GLY A 176 23.48 7.92 5.87
C GLY A 176 22.59 7.11 4.95
N GLU A 177 22.27 5.88 5.30
CA GLU A 177 21.30 5.05 4.61
C GLU A 177 19.91 5.21 5.24
N LYS A 178 18.86 5.30 4.39
CA LYS A 178 17.47 5.33 4.82
C LYS A 178 16.94 3.89 4.80
N ILE A 179 16.57 3.38 5.99
CA ILE A 179 15.93 2.06 6.15
C ILE A 179 14.46 2.30 6.42
N TYR A 180 13.61 1.77 5.59
CA TYR A 180 12.16 1.85 5.76
C TYR A 180 11.66 0.66 6.55
N PRO A 181 11.00 0.88 7.70
CA PRO A 181 10.49 -0.21 8.55
C PRO A 181 9.64 -1.22 7.80
N GLU A 182 8.84 -0.76 6.85
CA GLU A 182 7.95 -1.58 6.04
C GLU A 182 8.72 -2.63 5.21
N GLU A 183 9.90 -2.29 4.68
CA GLU A 183 10.75 -3.24 3.94
C GLU A 183 11.31 -4.32 4.88
N VAL A 184 11.71 -3.92 6.09
CA VAL A 184 12.21 -4.85 7.11
C VAL A 184 11.09 -5.76 7.60
N GLU A 185 9.90 -5.22 7.83
CA GLU A 185 8.72 -6.00 8.21
C GLU A 185 8.38 -7.06 7.18
N GLU A 186 8.37 -6.71 5.89
CA GLU A 186 8.08 -7.66 4.82
C GLU A 186 9.15 -8.75 4.72
N ALA A 187 10.42 -8.40 4.84
CA ALA A 187 11.51 -9.38 4.86
C ALA A 187 11.40 -10.37 6.02
N ILE A 188 11.05 -9.90 7.22
CA ILE A 188 10.91 -10.74 8.41
C ILE A 188 9.63 -11.60 8.35
N LYS A 189 8.54 -11.09 7.79
CA LYS A 189 7.27 -11.83 7.62
C LYS A 189 7.39 -13.04 6.69
N THR A 190 8.47 -13.17 5.92
CA THR A 190 8.74 -14.38 5.12
C THR A 190 9.09 -15.59 5.97
N HIS A 191 9.42 -15.41 7.26
CA HIS A 191 9.74 -16.51 8.16
C HIS A 191 8.46 -17.19 8.66
N ASN A 192 8.39 -18.53 8.54
CA ASN A 192 7.18 -19.31 8.82
C ASN A 192 6.62 -19.18 10.24
N ASP A 193 7.47 -18.88 11.22
CA ASP A 193 7.06 -18.73 12.63
C ASP A 193 6.61 -17.32 12.97
N ILE A 194 6.62 -16.38 11.99
CA ILE A 194 6.24 -14.98 12.20
C ILE A 194 4.91 -14.71 11.54
N PHE A 195 3.86 -14.61 12.34
CA PHE A 195 2.51 -14.33 11.87
C PHE A 195 2.30 -12.85 11.51
N CYS A 196 2.81 -11.95 12.35
CA CYS A 196 2.69 -10.50 12.16
C CYS A 196 3.88 -9.79 12.81
N LEU A 197 4.39 -8.78 12.16
CA LEU A 197 5.39 -7.86 12.70
C LEU A 197 4.96 -6.44 12.37
N LEU A 198 5.02 -5.57 13.36
CA LEU A 198 4.84 -4.14 13.20
C LEU A 198 5.98 -3.43 13.92
N TYR A 199 6.77 -2.66 13.17
CA TYR A 199 7.78 -1.81 13.75
C TYR A 199 7.14 -0.68 14.56
N THR A 200 7.53 -0.57 15.83
CA THR A 200 7.17 0.59 16.65
C THR A 200 8.46 1.32 17.01
N SER A 201 8.62 2.55 16.53
CA SER A 201 9.69 3.42 17.05
C SER A 201 9.49 3.57 18.56
N PRO A 202 10.53 3.35 19.38
CA PRO A 202 10.43 3.73 20.78
C PRO A 202 10.12 5.21 20.83
N SER A 203 9.09 5.58 21.61
CA SER A 203 8.83 6.98 21.93
C SER A 203 10.13 7.63 22.40
N PRO A 204 10.51 8.82 21.92
CA PRO A 204 11.62 9.54 22.50
C PRO A 204 11.37 9.58 24.01
N ARG A 205 12.21 8.94 24.78
CA ARG A 205 12.15 9.11 26.21
C ARG A 205 12.71 10.50 26.48
N ASP A 206 11.90 11.28 27.16
CA ASP A 206 12.25 12.58 27.73
C ASP A 206 13.61 12.54 28.45
#